data_9b973200771e78989c487c05480391b6
#
_entry.id   9b973200771e78989c487c05480391b6
#
_cell.length_a   1.000
_cell.length_b   1.000
_cell.length_c   1.000
_cell.angle_alpha   90.00
_cell.angle_beta   90.00
_cell.angle_gamma   90.00
#
_symmetry.space_group_name_H-M   'P 1'
#
loop_
_entity.id
_entity.type
_entity.pdbx_description
1 polymer ?
#
loop_
_entity_poly.entity_id
_entity_poly.type
_entity_poly.pdbx_seq_one_letter_code
_entity_poly.pdbx_strand_id
1 'polypeptide(L)' 'MSRKLKRLVEIEGYVDEMDMLKAAMADSVVPSICMNEGCDYTTGMEPDQSEGWCEECGTGTVTSCLILAGIM' A
#
# COMPACT_ATOMS: atom_id res chain seq x y z
N MET A 1 -3.92 12.50 -4.03
CA MET A 1 -3.34 11.20 -3.59
C MET A 1 -3.02 11.26 -2.13
N SER A 2 -3.11 10.15 -1.44
CA SER A 2 -2.82 10.13 -0.02
C SER A 2 -1.32 10.19 0.25
N ARG A 3 -0.96 10.69 1.43
CA ARG A 3 0.46 10.70 1.86
C ARG A 3 1.01 9.28 1.95
N LYS A 4 0.17 8.34 2.35
CA LYS A 4 0.58 6.94 2.50
C LYS A 4 0.92 6.31 1.16
N LEU A 5 0.17 6.64 0.11
CA LEU A 5 0.47 6.15 -1.23
C LEU A 5 1.84 6.67 -1.71
N LYS A 6 2.09 7.95 -1.48
CA LYS A 6 3.36 8.57 -1.83
C LYS A 6 4.52 7.96 -1.06
N ARG A 7 4.32 7.73 0.23
CA ARG A 7 5.32 7.09 1.08
C ARG A 7 5.62 5.67 0.61
N LEU A 8 4.58 4.94 0.21
CA LEU A 8 4.74 3.58 -0.30
C LEU A 8 5.59 3.56 -1.58
N VAL A 9 5.38 4.52 -2.47
CA VAL A 9 6.20 4.68 -3.67
C VAL A 9 7.68 4.83 -3.31
N GLU A 10 7.98 5.67 -2.32
CA GLU A 10 9.35 5.89 -1.88
C GLU A 10 9.98 4.62 -1.28
N ILE A 11 9.22 3.93 -0.43
CA ILE A 11 9.71 2.71 0.23
C ILE A 11 9.99 1.60 -0.78
N GLU A 12 9.09 1.43 -1.75
CA GLU A 12 9.22 0.37 -2.76
C GLU A 12 10.18 0.73 -3.90
N GLY A 13 10.60 1.98 -3.97
CA GLY A 13 11.59 2.41 -4.94
C GLY A 13 11.05 2.66 -6.34
N TYR A 14 9.76 2.95 -6.48
CA TYR A 14 9.18 3.31 -7.77
C TYR A 14 9.44 4.78 -8.09
N VAL A 15 9.33 5.13 -9.37
CA VAL A 15 9.54 6.50 -9.83
C VAL A 15 8.40 7.42 -9.36
N ASP A 16 7.16 6.96 -9.51
CA ASP A 16 5.97 7.69 -9.08
C ASP A 16 4.81 6.74 -8.82
N GLU A 17 3.66 7.29 -8.41
CA GLU A 17 2.48 6.49 -8.10
C GLU A 17 1.97 5.72 -9.31
N MET A 18 2.01 6.33 -10.49
CA MET A 18 1.53 5.67 -11.72
C MET A 18 2.37 4.46 -12.07
N ASP A 19 3.69 4.55 -11.91
CA ASP A 19 4.60 3.45 -12.16
C ASP A 19 4.27 2.26 -11.24
N MET A 20 4.10 2.54 -9.97
CA MET A 20 3.74 1.51 -8.98
C MET A 20 2.37 0.90 -9.28
N LEU A 21 1.38 1.73 -9.59
CA LEU A 21 0.02 1.25 -9.84
C LEU A 21 -0.08 0.40 -11.11
N LYS A 22 0.66 0.75 -12.15
CA LYS A 22 0.72 -0.06 -13.37
C LYS A 22 1.27 -1.46 -13.08
N ALA A 23 2.34 -1.53 -12.31
CA ALA A 23 2.93 -2.81 -11.91
C ALA A 23 1.94 -3.60 -11.05
N ALA A 24 1.29 -2.94 -10.10
CA ALA A 24 0.34 -3.56 -9.18
C ALA A 24 -0.87 -4.14 -9.91
N MET A 25 -1.36 -3.49 -10.94
CA MET A 25 -2.54 -3.95 -11.68
C MET A 25 -2.29 -5.26 -12.41
N ALA A 26 -1.04 -5.61 -12.67
CA ALA A 26 -0.66 -6.85 -13.32
C ALA A 26 -0.32 -7.97 -12.33
N ASP A 27 -0.24 -7.66 -11.04
CA ASP A 27 0.16 -8.62 -10.01
C ASP A 27 -1.01 -9.05 -9.13
N SER A 28 -0.93 -10.28 -8.61
CA SER A 28 -1.92 -10.80 -7.66
C SER A 28 -1.57 -10.41 -6.21
N VAL A 29 -0.35 -9.96 -5.97
CA VAL A 29 0.09 -9.44 -4.67
C VAL A 29 0.69 -8.06 -4.92
N VAL A 30 0.21 -7.06 -4.20
CA VAL A 30 0.59 -5.66 -4.44
C VAL A 30 1.16 -5.01 -3.19
N PRO A 31 1.97 -3.95 -3.35
CA PRO A 31 2.47 -3.20 -2.20
C PRO A 31 1.33 -2.62 -1.36
N SER A 32 1.48 -2.71 -0.05
CA SER A 32 0.46 -2.25 0.90
C SER A 32 1.15 -1.60 2.09
N ILE A 33 0.48 -0.65 2.73
CA ILE A 33 1.08 0.13 3.81
C ILE A 33 0.09 0.32 4.97
N CYS A 34 0.62 0.34 6.18
CA CYS A 34 -0.16 0.64 7.37
C CYS A 34 -0.68 2.07 7.32
N MET A 35 -1.97 2.24 7.60
CA MET A 35 -2.63 3.55 7.53
C MET A 35 -2.48 4.39 8.80
N ASN A 36 -1.92 3.82 9.86
CA ASN A 36 -1.67 4.60 11.08
C ASN A 36 -0.61 5.65 10.84
N GLU A 37 -0.86 6.85 11.35
CA GLU A 37 0.06 7.96 11.22
C GLU A 37 1.39 7.63 11.92
N GLY A 38 2.49 7.91 11.24
CA GLY A 38 3.82 7.63 11.78
C GLY A 38 4.28 6.18 11.61
N CYS A 39 3.44 5.29 11.10
CA CYS A 39 3.81 3.90 10.85
C CYS A 39 4.07 3.69 9.36
N ASP A 40 5.26 3.21 9.03
CA ASP A 40 5.65 2.95 7.64
C ASP A 40 5.77 1.45 7.34
N TYR A 41 5.07 0.62 8.10
CA TYR A 41 5.07 -0.82 7.87
C TYR A 41 4.46 -1.15 6.51
N THR A 42 5.16 -1.93 5.71
CA THR A 42 4.70 -2.36 4.39
C THR A 42 4.75 -3.87 4.26
N THR A 43 3.85 -4.42 3.46
CA THR A 43 3.80 -5.84 3.16
C THR A 43 3.08 -6.06 1.83
N GLY A 44 3.15 -7.27 1.29
CA GLY A 44 2.36 -7.64 0.11
C GLY A 44 0.99 -8.14 0.53
N MET A 45 -0.04 -7.69 -0.17
CA MET A 45 -1.42 -8.11 0.08
C MET A 45 -2.18 -8.26 -1.23
N GLU A 46 -3.35 -8.88 -1.18
CA GLU A 46 -4.23 -8.95 -2.34
C GLU A 46 -4.70 -7.54 -2.72
N PRO A 47 -4.93 -7.28 -4.01
CA PRO A 47 -5.25 -5.93 -4.49
C PRO A 47 -6.46 -5.27 -3.84
N ASP A 48 -7.46 -6.05 -3.46
CA ASP A 48 -8.71 -5.57 -2.88
C ASP A 48 -8.74 -5.63 -1.35
N GLN A 49 -7.63 -5.94 -0.71
CA GLN A 49 -7.58 -6.09 0.74
C GLN A 49 -7.30 -4.74 1.42
N SER A 50 -8.07 -4.41 2.45
CA SER A 50 -7.95 -3.13 3.15
C SER A 50 -7.71 -3.22 4.65
N GLU A 51 -7.73 -4.40 5.23
CA GLU A 51 -7.59 -4.57 6.68
C GLU A 51 -6.52 -5.60 7.02
N GLY A 52 -5.36 -5.45 6.35
CA GLY A 52 -4.23 -6.32 6.60
C GLY A 52 -3.60 -6.03 7.95
N TRP A 53 -3.00 -7.07 8.52
CA TRP A 53 -2.37 -6.97 9.85
C TRP A 53 -1.06 -6.18 9.78
N CYS A 54 -0.92 -5.19 10.65
CA CYS A 54 0.34 -4.48 10.85
C CYS A 54 1.02 -5.07 12.08
N GLU A 55 2.17 -5.68 11.90
CA GLU A 55 2.91 -6.30 12.99
C GLU A 55 3.51 -5.29 13.95
N GLU A 56 3.77 -4.08 13.49
CA GLU A 56 4.31 -3.02 14.36
C GLU A 56 3.26 -2.36 15.23
N CYS A 57 2.05 -2.17 14.68
CA CYS A 57 0.95 -1.55 15.43
C CYS A 57 0.08 -2.58 16.15
N GLY A 58 0.09 -3.81 15.70
CA GLY A 58 -0.79 -4.85 16.22
C GLY A 58 -2.24 -4.61 15.87
N THR A 59 -2.53 -4.02 14.72
CA THR A 59 -3.88 -3.67 14.29
C THR A 59 -4.10 -4.02 12.82
N GLY A 60 -5.35 -4.20 12.41
CA GLY A 60 -5.73 -4.49 11.03
C GLY A 60 -5.83 -3.21 10.20
N THR A 61 -4.71 -2.54 9.96
CA THR A 61 -4.67 -1.21 9.35
C THR A 61 -3.86 -1.12 8.06
N VAL A 62 -3.42 -2.24 7.51
CA VAL A 62 -2.65 -2.24 6.25
C VAL A 62 -3.60 -2.28 5.06
N THR A 63 -3.41 -1.37 4.11
CA THR A 63 -4.29 -1.20 2.96
C THR A 63 -3.48 -1.29 1.66
N SER A 64 -4.05 -1.95 0.64
CA SER A 64 -3.38 -2.09 -0.65
C SER A 64 -3.26 -0.74 -1.37
N CYS A 65 -2.23 -0.61 -2.21
CA CYS A 65 -2.03 0.61 -2.98
C CYS A 65 -3.17 0.91 -3.95
N LEU A 66 -3.84 -0.11 -4.48
CA LEU A 66 -4.95 0.09 -5.40
C LEU A 66 -6.18 0.68 -4.71
N ILE A 67 -6.43 0.29 -3.47
CA ILE A 67 -7.51 0.87 -2.68
C ILE A 67 -7.16 2.32 -2.31
N LEU A 68 -5.92 2.58 -1.91
CA LEU A 68 -5.46 3.93 -1.59
C LEU A 68 -5.58 4.89 -2.76
N ALA A 69 -5.37 4.38 -3.97
CA ALA A 69 -5.47 5.19 -5.18
C ALA A 69 -6.90 5.35 -5.69
N GLY A 70 -7.87 4.68 -5.06
CA GLY A 70 -9.26 4.75 -5.48
C GLY A 70 -9.58 3.93 -6.71
N ILE A 71 -8.73 2.97 -7.08
CA ILE A 71 -8.94 2.10 -8.24
C ILE A 71 -9.85 0.92 -7.89
N MET A 72 -9.81 0.49 -6.65
CA MET A 72 -10.61 -0.62 -6.16
C MET A 72 -11.62 -0.22 -5.10
#